data_0fa7d3ad529f80522ee7c3400da9eba7
#
_entry.id   0fa7d3ad529f80522ee7c3400da9eba7
#
_cell.length_a   1.000
_cell.length_b   1.000
_cell.length_c   1.000
_cell.angle_alpha   90.00
_cell.angle_beta   90.00
_cell.angle_gamma   90.00
#
_symmetry.space_group_name_H-M   'P 1'
#
loop_
_entity.id
_entity.type
_entity.pdbx_description
1 polymer ?
#
loop_
_entity_poly.entity_id
_entity_poly.type
_entity_poly.pdbx_seq_one_letter_code
_entity_poly.pdbx_strand_id
1 'polypeptide(L)'
;TDEKGKPLQPQNVPIEIELFKPDVQWVSSRNSFPYADGNYFYKQNDDFSKPVDCDMLSLFPAPKKVEKTGGVSSFSQKVCLKFDDAFKEEALLLKSQLTSLLRCNVSDKDEETIIELKKMEVPITCQYPDEYYEIVIKNNRLTLKASDTHGIFNACQTLLALLDNMELTSSSLPNLHITDYPDMGHRGIMLDVARNFTKKADLLKLIDILSFYKMNVLHLHLSDDEAWRVEIPGLEELTEIASRRGHTTDEQMCLYPAYAWGWNETDTTSLANGYYSRSDFMDILKYAKERHIRVIPEIDIPGHSRAAIKAMNARYQKYIDTDQSKAEEYLLTDFADTSQYLSAQNFTDNVINVAMPSTYHFLEKVIDEIVRMYQDAGVELTAFHVGGDEVPEGIWEGSSICRTFMQENGLTKIRDLKDYFLEQILEMLDKRNIQAVGWQDIVMNPDNTVNEHFRNSKVLNYCWNTIPEQGGDEVPYKLANAG
;
A
#
# COMPACT_ATOMS: atom_id res chain seq x y z
N THR A 1 -31.07 6.92 29.21
CA THR A 1 -32.46 7.21 29.69
C THR A 1 -33.04 5.95 30.32
N ASP A 2 -33.85 6.10 31.37
CA ASP A 2 -34.57 4.97 31.93
C ASP A 2 -35.71 4.51 30.98
N GLU A 3 -36.41 3.44 31.32
CA GLU A 3 -37.52 2.90 30.53
C GLU A 3 -38.70 3.89 30.31
N LYS A 4 -38.65 5.07 30.91
CA LYS A 4 -39.63 6.16 30.79
C LYS A 4 -39.07 7.38 30.07
N GLY A 5 -37.87 7.28 29.44
CA GLY A 5 -37.23 8.36 28.68
C GLY A 5 -36.65 9.49 29.54
N LYS A 6 -36.50 9.33 30.86
CA LYS A 6 -35.81 10.30 31.71
C LYS A 6 -34.28 10.16 31.59
N PRO A 7 -33.53 11.26 31.54
CA PRO A 7 -32.07 11.20 31.61
C PRO A 7 -31.62 10.47 32.90
N LEU A 8 -30.80 9.45 32.76
CA LEU A 8 -30.16 8.83 33.90
C LEU A 8 -29.24 9.88 34.52
N GLN A 9 -29.42 10.14 35.81
CA GLN A 9 -28.43 10.96 36.52
C GLN A 9 -27.10 10.21 36.55
N PRO A 10 -25.97 10.87 36.32
CA PRO A 10 -24.68 10.25 36.45
C PRO A 10 -24.55 9.70 37.87
N GLN A 11 -24.58 8.39 38.02
CA GLN A 11 -24.17 7.76 39.27
C GLN A 11 -22.67 7.90 39.31
N ASN A 12 -22.15 8.63 40.33
CA ASN A 12 -20.74 8.55 40.69
C ASN A 12 -20.49 7.16 41.31
N VAL A 13 -20.40 6.15 40.47
CA VAL A 13 -19.83 4.88 40.83
C VAL A 13 -18.32 5.07 40.68
N PRO A 14 -17.53 4.96 41.77
CA PRO A 14 -16.09 4.97 41.61
C PRO A 14 -15.73 3.78 40.74
N ILE A 15 -15.19 4.06 39.54
CA ILE A 15 -14.59 3.04 38.72
C ILE A 15 -13.23 2.77 39.38
N GLU A 16 -13.13 1.71 40.16
CA GLU A 16 -11.83 1.16 40.55
C GLU A 16 -11.21 0.53 39.29
N ILE A 17 -10.30 1.25 38.67
CA ILE A 17 -9.43 0.67 37.64
C ILE A 17 -8.37 -0.09 38.43
N GLU A 18 -8.53 -1.40 38.58
CA GLU A 18 -7.39 -2.23 38.93
C GLU A 18 -6.36 -2.11 37.80
N LEU A 19 -5.23 -1.47 38.11
CA LEU A 19 -4.11 -1.48 37.17
C LEU A 19 -3.74 -2.94 36.97
N PHE A 20 -3.80 -3.36 35.71
CA PHE A 20 -3.45 -4.69 35.25
C PHE A 20 -2.05 -5.05 35.83
N LYS A 21 -1.99 -5.97 36.75
CA LYS A 21 -0.71 -6.46 37.25
C LYS A 21 -0.12 -7.33 36.14
N PRO A 22 1.14 -7.08 35.72
CA PRO A 22 1.77 -7.88 34.65
C PRO A 22 1.76 -9.39 34.91
N ASP A 23 1.62 -9.78 36.19
CA ASP A 23 1.68 -11.17 36.68
C ASP A 23 0.38 -11.96 36.42
N VAL A 24 -0.67 -11.36 35.90
CA VAL A 24 -1.99 -11.99 35.67
C VAL A 24 -2.29 -12.17 34.17
N GLN A 25 -1.31 -12.24 33.32
CA GLN A 25 -1.54 -12.68 31.95
C GLN A 25 -1.78 -14.17 31.91
N TRP A 26 -2.81 -14.59 31.15
CA TRP A 26 -3.17 -15.96 30.91
C TRP A 26 -2.05 -16.70 30.17
N VAL A 27 -1.07 -17.18 30.91
CA VAL A 27 -0.08 -18.12 30.38
C VAL A 27 -0.64 -19.51 30.69
N SER A 28 -0.95 -20.30 29.66
CA SER A 28 -1.34 -21.67 29.89
C SER A 28 -0.19 -22.35 30.64
N SER A 29 -0.52 -23.17 31.62
CA SER A 29 0.47 -23.89 32.48
C SER A 29 1.42 -24.82 31.69
N ARG A 30 1.26 -24.90 30.36
CA ARG A 30 2.12 -25.65 29.45
C ARG A 30 3.20 -24.82 28.76
N ASN A 31 3.10 -23.49 28.78
CA ASN A 31 4.08 -22.63 28.14
C ASN A 31 4.80 -21.79 29.21
N SER A 32 5.88 -22.34 29.73
CA SER A 32 6.82 -21.62 30.64
C SER A 32 7.79 -20.69 29.89
N PHE A 33 7.34 -20.05 28.81
CA PHE A 33 8.15 -19.00 28.19
C PHE A 33 8.01 -17.73 29.01
N PRO A 34 9.10 -17.09 29.41
CA PRO A 34 9.05 -15.78 30.06
C PRO A 34 8.37 -14.81 29.08
N TYR A 35 7.45 -14.01 29.60
CA TYR A 35 6.82 -12.95 28.82
C TYR A 35 7.90 -12.03 28.25
N ALA A 36 7.93 -11.92 26.94
CA ALA A 36 8.88 -11.07 26.23
C ALA A 36 8.43 -9.61 26.32
N ASP A 37 8.73 -8.94 27.43
CA ASP A 37 8.54 -7.50 27.61
C ASP A 37 9.71 -6.69 26.99
N GLY A 38 9.60 -5.36 27.02
CA GLY A 38 10.66 -4.49 26.51
C GLY A 38 12.02 -4.71 27.19
N ASN A 39 12.05 -5.11 28.48
CA ASN A 39 13.29 -5.42 29.18
C ASN A 39 13.89 -6.75 28.76
N TYR A 40 13.04 -7.73 28.43
CA TYR A 40 13.49 -9.00 27.87
C TYR A 40 14.18 -8.76 26.53
N PHE A 41 13.55 -8.04 25.60
CA PHE A 41 14.15 -7.72 24.31
C PHE A 41 15.39 -6.84 24.44
N TYR A 42 15.38 -5.87 25.34
CA TYR A 42 16.55 -5.03 25.61
C TYR A 42 17.74 -5.89 26.06
N LYS A 43 17.54 -6.82 27.02
CA LYS A 43 18.58 -7.74 27.48
C LYS A 43 19.04 -8.71 26.39
N GLN A 44 18.12 -9.23 25.58
CA GLN A 44 18.46 -10.09 24.43
C GLN A 44 19.30 -9.31 23.41
N ASN A 45 18.98 -8.04 23.18
CA ASN A 45 19.69 -7.19 22.24
C ASN A 45 21.00 -6.62 22.79
N ASP A 46 21.25 -6.71 24.09
CA ASP A 46 22.51 -6.22 24.70
C ASP A 46 23.74 -6.97 24.17
N ASP A 47 23.59 -8.24 23.80
CA ASP A 47 24.63 -9.01 23.14
C ASP A 47 24.86 -8.58 21.67
N PHE A 48 23.88 -7.98 21.00
CA PHE A 48 24.01 -7.44 19.63
C PHE A 48 24.68 -6.05 19.64
N SER A 49 24.73 -5.36 20.77
CA SER A 49 25.42 -4.07 20.90
C SER A 49 26.95 -4.19 20.97
N LYS A 50 27.47 -5.42 21.12
CA LYS A 50 28.91 -5.65 21.02
C LYS A 50 29.32 -5.55 19.56
N PRO A 51 30.28 -4.63 19.21
CA PRO A 51 30.76 -4.57 17.85
C PRO A 51 31.29 -5.95 17.47
N VAL A 52 30.65 -6.62 16.53
CA VAL A 52 31.30 -7.74 15.86
C VAL A 52 32.43 -7.09 15.09
N ASP A 53 33.67 -7.44 15.42
CA ASP A 53 34.84 -7.04 14.64
C ASP A 53 34.78 -7.77 13.29
N CYS A 54 33.84 -7.34 12.46
CA CYS A 54 33.67 -7.86 11.11
C CYS A 54 34.15 -6.76 10.15
N ASP A 55 35.14 -7.13 9.35
CA ASP A 55 35.69 -6.34 8.24
C ASP A 55 34.64 -6.19 7.08
N MET A 56 33.34 -6.26 7.41
CA MET A 56 32.22 -6.14 6.49
C MET A 56 31.73 -4.70 6.40
N LEU A 57 31.52 -4.23 5.18
CA LEU A 57 30.80 -2.99 4.96
C LEU A 57 29.37 -3.16 5.42
N SER A 58 28.89 -2.23 6.27
CA SER A 58 27.51 -2.21 6.75
C SER A 58 26.58 -1.67 5.66
N LEU A 59 26.39 -2.44 4.59
CA LEU A 59 25.43 -2.11 3.53
C LEU A 59 24.13 -2.90 3.74
N PHE A 60 23.02 -2.19 3.74
CA PHE A 60 21.69 -2.80 3.82
C PHE A 60 20.75 -2.16 2.77
N PRO A 61 20.08 -2.97 1.94
CA PRO A 61 20.17 -4.43 1.79
C PRO A 61 21.59 -4.88 1.43
N ALA A 62 22.01 -6.07 1.94
CA ALA A 62 23.33 -6.60 1.67
C ALA A 62 23.45 -6.98 0.18
N PRO A 63 24.46 -6.46 -0.53
CA PRO A 63 24.70 -6.86 -1.92
C PRO A 63 25.06 -8.35 -2.06
N LYS A 64 24.77 -8.94 -3.21
CA LYS A 64 25.11 -10.33 -3.52
C LYS A 64 26.59 -10.64 -3.40
N LYS A 65 27.43 -9.70 -3.79
CA LYS A 65 28.87 -9.88 -3.75
C LYS A 65 29.59 -8.55 -3.50
N VAL A 66 30.52 -8.55 -2.56
CA VAL A 66 31.43 -7.44 -2.28
C VAL A 66 32.86 -7.96 -2.24
N GLU A 67 33.69 -7.46 -3.13
CA GLU A 67 35.11 -7.84 -3.22
C GLU A 67 36.00 -6.61 -2.91
N LYS A 68 36.84 -6.69 -1.87
CA LYS A 68 37.91 -5.71 -1.63
C LYS A 68 39.04 -5.98 -2.59
N THR A 69 39.38 -5.00 -3.45
CA THR A 69 40.44 -5.16 -4.49
C THR A 69 41.79 -4.62 -4.04
N GLY A 70 41.89 -4.24 -2.76
CA GLY A 70 43.10 -3.70 -2.15
C GLY A 70 43.34 -2.22 -2.46
N GLY A 71 43.91 -1.51 -1.49
CA GLY A 71 44.12 -0.08 -1.56
C GLY A 71 42.85 0.75 -1.20
N VAL A 72 43.00 2.07 -1.24
CA VAL A 72 41.97 3.04 -0.93
C VAL A 72 41.86 4.10 -2.02
N SER A 73 40.68 4.66 -2.20
CA SER A 73 40.38 5.82 -3.02
C SER A 73 40.00 6.99 -2.11
N SER A 74 40.46 8.19 -2.41
CA SER A 74 39.97 9.40 -1.73
C SER A 74 38.58 9.77 -2.26
N PHE A 75 37.72 10.20 -1.37
CA PHE A 75 36.43 10.80 -1.71
C PHE A 75 36.44 12.29 -1.32
N SER A 76 36.30 13.15 -2.31
CA SER A 76 36.19 14.60 -2.12
C SER A 76 34.74 15.04 -2.31
N GLN A 77 34.31 16.05 -1.56
CA GLN A 77 32.98 16.69 -1.78
C GLN A 77 32.89 17.41 -3.13
N LYS A 78 34.01 17.60 -3.85
CA LYS A 78 34.03 18.07 -5.24
C LYS A 78 33.94 16.87 -6.17
N VAL A 79 32.76 16.69 -6.75
CA VAL A 79 32.43 15.51 -7.56
C VAL A 79 32.20 15.91 -9.01
N CYS A 80 32.91 15.22 -9.93
CA CYS A 80 32.54 15.21 -11.34
C CYS A 80 31.57 14.06 -11.60
N LEU A 81 30.36 14.37 -12.10
CA LEU A 81 29.39 13.36 -12.49
C LEU A 81 29.31 13.23 -14.00
N LYS A 82 29.65 12.03 -14.51
CA LYS A 82 29.56 11.64 -15.92
C LYS A 82 28.54 10.53 -16.08
N PHE A 83 27.79 10.53 -17.17
CA PHE A 83 26.79 9.49 -17.40
C PHE A 83 26.52 9.29 -18.89
N ASP A 84 26.12 8.08 -19.24
CA ASP A 84 25.58 7.76 -20.55
C ASP A 84 24.16 8.35 -20.67
N ASP A 85 23.79 8.86 -21.85
CA ASP A 85 22.51 9.55 -22.06
C ASP A 85 21.28 8.76 -21.61
N ALA A 86 21.36 7.44 -21.65
CA ALA A 86 20.30 6.53 -21.20
C ALA A 86 20.00 6.64 -19.69
N PHE A 87 20.91 7.21 -18.89
CA PHE A 87 20.80 7.32 -17.42
C PHE A 87 20.69 8.76 -16.93
N LYS A 88 20.23 9.66 -17.80
CA LYS A 88 20.19 11.09 -17.52
C LYS A 88 19.28 11.42 -16.32
N GLU A 89 18.12 10.78 -16.20
CA GLU A 89 17.16 11.06 -15.13
C GLU A 89 17.72 10.61 -13.78
N GLU A 90 18.30 9.41 -13.71
CA GLU A 90 18.94 8.86 -12.51
C GLU A 90 20.19 9.66 -12.10
N ALA A 91 20.95 10.15 -13.09
CA ALA A 91 22.10 11.02 -12.83
C ALA A 91 21.68 12.36 -12.22
N LEU A 92 20.59 12.97 -12.70
CA LEU A 92 20.04 14.20 -12.14
C LEU A 92 19.52 13.99 -10.73
N LEU A 93 18.85 12.88 -10.47
CA LEU A 93 18.39 12.52 -9.13
C LEU A 93 19.57 12.28 -8.19
N LEU A 94 20.57 11.51 -8.60
CA LEU A 94 21.79 11.28 -7.82
C LEU A 94 22.51 12.61 -7.52
N LYS A 95 22.61 13.51 -8.49
CA LYS A 95 23.19 14.86 -8.29
C LYS A 95 22.43 15.61 -7.18
N SER A 96 21.11 15.60 -7.22
CA SER A 96 20.28 16.24 -6.20
C SER A 96 20.51 15.63 -4.82
N GLN A 97 20.56 14.29 -4.72
CA GLN A 97 20.79 13.57 -3.47
C GLN A 97 22.20 13.81 -2.91
N LEU A 98 23.25 13.75 -3.74
CA LEU A 98 24.62 14.07 -3.32
C LEU A 98 24.73 15.51 -2.79
N THR A 99 24.03 16.46 -3.42
CA THR A 99 24.05 17.85 -3.00
C THR A 99 23.29 18.07 -1.69
N SER A 100 22.09 17.52 -1.57
CA SER A 100 21.20 17.76 -0.42
C SER A 100 21.60 16.95 0.82
N LEU A 101 21.94 15.67 0.65
CA LEU A 101 22.26 14.76 1.76
C LEU A 101 23.73 14.86 2.20
N LEU A 102 24.66 14.85 1.23
CA LEU A 102 26.09 14.78 1.50
C LEU A 102 26.82 16.10 1.30
N ARG A 103 26.10 17.18 0.93
CA ARG A 103 26.65 18.53 0.69
C ARG A 103 27.76 18.55 -0.36
N CYS A 104 27.72 17.65 -1.33
CA CYS A 104 28.69 17.61 -2.41
C CYS A 104 28.46 18.77 -3.42
N ASN A 105 29.56 19.32 -3.94
CA ASN A 105 29.53 20.20 -5.08
C ASN A 105 29.69 19.38 -6.35
N VAL A 106 28.60 19.15 -7.09
CA VAL A 106 28.56 18.27 -8.24
C VAL A 106 28.59 19.05 -9.55
N SER A 107 29.63 18.84 -10.35
CA SER A 107 29.84 19.50 -11.64
C SER A 107 30.03 18.46 -12.78
N ASP A 108 30.10 18.96 -14.01
CA ASP A 108 30.48 18.19 -15.22
C ASP A 108 31.98 18.30 -15.57
N LYS A 109 32.72 19.12 -14.80
CA LYS A 109 34.14 19.30 -14.98
C LYS A 109 34.94 18.25 -14.21
N ASP A 110 36.14 17.90 -14.69
CA ASP A 110 37.00 16.99 -13.97
C ASP A 110 37.35 17.54 -12.57
N GLU A 111 37.06 16.74 -11.58
CA GLU A 111 37.24 17.02 -10.15
C GLU A 111 38.05 15.85 -9.50
N GLU A 112 38.36 16.00 -8.22
CA GLU A 112 39.13 15.01 -7.47
C GLU A 112 38.46 13.63 -7.38
N THR A 113 37.11 13.64 -7.25
CA THR A 113 36.28 12.42 -7.27
C THR A 113 35.47 12.40 -8.56
N ILE A 114 35.50 11.27 -9.25
CA ILE A 114 34.73 11.07 -10.49
C ILE A 114 33.70 9.95 -10.24
N ILE A 115 32.41 10.26 -10.44
CA ILE A 115 31.33 9.27 -10.47
C ILE A 115 30.88 9.12 -11.93
N GLU A 116 30.81 7.86 -12.40
CA GLU A 116 30.41 7.55 -13.77
C GLU A 116 29.26 6.54 -13.78
N LEU A 117 28.18 6.87 -14.47
CA LEU A 117 27.07 5.95 -14.76
C LEU A 117 27.21 5.44 -16.18
N LYS A 118 27.42 4.13 -16.35
CA LYS A 118 27.72 3.51 -17.63
C LYS A 118 26.80 2.34 -17.96
N LYS A 119 26.41 2.25 -19.21
CA LYS A 119 25.69 1.09 -19.72
C LYS A 119 26.62 -0.12 -19.84
N MET A 120 26.07 -1.30 -19.51
CA MET A 120 26.78 -2.58 -19.64
C MET A 120 25.83 -3.67 -20.15
N GLU A 121 26.39 -4.76 -20.64
CA GLU A 121 25.66 -6.00 -20.90
C GLU A 121 25.62 -6.84 -19.62
N VAL A 122 24.49 -7.45 -19.33
CA VAL A 122 24.26 -8.26 -18.12
C VAL A 122 24.60 -9.73 -18.40
N PRO A 123 25.09 -10.49 -17.41
CA PRO A 123 25.26 -11.94 -17.55
C PRO A 123 23.91 -12.63 -17.86
N ILE A 124 23.89 -13.52 -18.83
CA ILE A 124 22.70 -14.25 -19.33
C ILE A 124 21.99 -15.05 -18.20
N THR A 125 22.70 -15.36 -17.13
CA THR A 125 22.18 -16.16 -15.99
C THR A 125 21.46 -15.34 -14.93
N CYS A 126 21.36 -14.01 -15.05
CA CYS A 126 20.65 -13.18 -14.08
C CYS A 126 19.13 -13.29 -14.26
N GLN A 127 18.41 -13.57 -13.18
CA GLN A 127 16.94 -13.70 -13.19
C GLN A 127 16.26 -12.34 -13.39
N TYR A 128 16.87 -11.25 -12.88
CA TYR A 128 16.34 -9.89 -12.98
C TYR A 128 17.39 -8.96 -13.63
N PRO A 129 17.61 -9.11 -14.95
CA PRO A 129 18.67 -8.40 -15.66
C PRO A 129 18.50 -6.87 -15.63
N ASP A 130 17.25 -6.39 -15.59
CA ASP A 130 16.93 -4.96 -15.57
C ASP A 130 17.32 -4.29 -14.25
N GLU A 131 17.43 -5.06 -13.17
CA GLU A 131 17.83 -4.57 -11.85
C GLU A 131 19.27 -4.91 -11.48
N TYR A 132 19.99 -5.61 -12.36
CA TYR A 132 21.41 -5.95 -12.14
C TYR A 132 22.30 -4.73 -12.25
N TYR A 133 23.27 -4.63 -11.33
CA TYR A 133 24.29 -3.58 -11.39
C TYR A 133 25.63 -4.03 -10.83
N GLU A 134 26.67 -3.27 -11.23
CA GLU A 134 28.02 -3.34 -10.66
C GLU A 134 28.47 -1.96 -10.20
N ILE A 135 29.24 -1.92 -9.12
CA ILE A 135 29.95 -0.72 -8.65
C ILE A 135 31.44 -1.07 -8.56
N VAL A 136 32.27 -0.28 -9.20
CA VAL A 136 33.72 -0.41 -9.11
C VAL A 136 34.32 0.88 -8.55
N ILE A 137 35.01 0.79 -7.42
CA ILE A 137 35.71 1.90 -6.77
C ILE A 137 37.20 1.67 -6.88
N LYS A 138 37.92 2.54 -7.60
CA LYS A 138 39.37 2.47 -7.79
C LYS A 138 39.92 3.82 -8.27
N ASN A 139 41.06 4.25 -7.71
CA ASN A 139 41.74 5.46 -8.14
C ASN A 139 40.87 6.72 -8.14
N ASN A 140 40.11 6.95 -7.07
CA ASN A 140 39.15 8.08 -6.90
C ASN A 140 38.05 8.12 -7.97
N ARG A 141 37.81 7.01 -8.66
CA ARG A 141 36.73 6.84 -9.62
C ARG A 141 35.73 5.81 -9.11
N LEU A 142 34.49 6.16 -9.12
CA LEU A 142 33.33 5.34 -8.73
C LEU A 142 32.51 5.09 -9.99
N THR A 143 32.64 3.90 -10.57
CA THR A 143 31.95 3.54 -11.80
C THR A 143 30.76 2.65 -11.46
N LEU A 144 29.57 3.13 -11.73
CA LEU A 144 28.30 2.42 -11.60
C LEU A 144 27.90 1.92 -12.98
N LYS A 145 27.55 0.64 -13.09
CA LYS A 145 27.21 0.02 -14.36
C LYS A 145 25.95 -0.79 -14.25
N ALA A 146 25.06 -0.66 -15.24
CA ALA A 146 23.84 -1.45 -15.37
C ALA A 146 23.41 -1.56 -16.83
N SER A 147 22.49 -2.46 -17.13
CA SER A 147 21.88 -2.55 -18.46
C SER A 147 20.66 -1.65 -18.60
N ASP A 148 20.00 -1.34 -17.49
CA ASP A 148 18.73 -0.61 -17.44
C ASP A 148 18.74 0.47 -16.36
N THR A 149 17.77 1.37 -16.44
CA THR A 149 17.57 2.49 -15.50
C THR A 149 17.26 2.01 -14.08
N HIS A 150 16.56 0.86 -13.90
CA HIS A 150 16.34 0.27 -12.58
C HIS A 150 17.66 -0.17 -11.91
N GLY A 151 18.51 -0.87 -12.65
CA GLY A 151 19.81 -1.31 -12.15
C GLY A 151 20.71 -0.13 -11.76
N ILE A 152 20.80 0.90 -12.61
CA ILE A 152 21.63 2.07 -12.30
C ILE A 152 21.05 2.87 -11.12
N PHE A 153 19.72 2.95 -10.98
CA PHE A 153 19.08 3.54 -9.81
C PHE A 153 19.46 2.79 -8.53
N ASN A 154 19.35 1.46 -8.52
CA ASN A 154 19.74 0.62 -7.38
C ASN A 154 21.23 0.77 -7.04
N ALA A 155 22.10 0.91 -8.05
CA ALA A 155 23.52 1.22 -7.86
C ALA A 155 23.73 2.57 -7.18
N CYS A 156 22.95 3.60 -7.57
CA CYS A 156 23.00 4.91 -6.94
C CYS A 156 22.59 4.84 -5.46
N GLN A 157 21.53 4.08 -5.11
CA GLN A 157 21.12 3.91 -3.70
C GLN A 157 22.22 3.19 -2.89
N THR A 158 22.86 2.16 -3.46
CA THR A 158 23.98 1.48 -2.80
C THR A 158 25.17 2.42 -2.60
N LEU A 159 25.46 3.26 -3.59
CA LEU A 159 26.51 4.27 -3.45
C LEU A 159 26.20 5.26 -2.33
N LEU A 160 24.97 5.76 -2.27
CA LEU A 160 24.53 6.70 -1.21
C LEU A 160 24.64 6.04 0.17
N ALA A 161 24.18 4.80 0.33
CA ALA A 161 24.32 4.04 1.57
C ALA A 161 25.78 3.83 1.97
N LEU A 162 26.66 3.58 1.00
CA LEU A 162 28.10 3.44 1.23
C LEU A 162 28.70 4.76 1.70
N LEU A 163 28.31 5.89 1.11
CA LEU A 163 28.83 7.21 1.46
C LEU A 163 28.28 7.74 2.78
N ASP A 164 27.03 7.42 3.13
CA ASP A 164 26.39 7.79 4.39
C ASP A 164 26.98 7.03 5.58
N ASN A 165 27.31 5.75 5.42
CA ASN A 165 27.95 4.91 6.43
C ASN A 165 29.42 5.30 6.70
N MET A 166 30.01 6.10 5.86
CA MET A 166 31.33 6.66 6.13
C MET A 166 31.18 7.82 7.10
N GLU A 167 31.78 7.71 8.26
CA GLU A 167 32.05 8.91 9.05
C GLU A 167 32.77 9.90 8.11
N LEU A 168 32.12 11.00 7.75
CA LEU A 168 32.65 12.06 6.87
C LEU A 168 34.02 12.64 7.34
N THR A 169 34.58 12.07 8.38
CA THR A 169 35.90 12.38 8.93
C THR A 169 37.04 11.62 8.23
N SER A 170 36.77 10.50 7.53
CA SER A 170 37.76 9.79 6.73
C SER A 170 37.42 9.95 5.24
N SER A 171 38.06 10.85 4.56
CA SER A 171 37.93 11.07 3.10
C SER A 171 38.39 9.87 2.24
N SER A 172 38.27 8.64 2.73
CA SER A 172 38.80 7.46 2.03
C SER A 172 37.82 6.30 1.97
N LEU A 173 37.63 5.75 0.79
CA LEU A 173 36.85 4.56 0.48
C LEU A 173 37.78 3.37 0.19
N PRO A 174 37.54 2.17 0.70
CA PRO A 174 38.26 1.00 0.22
C PRO A 174 37.97 0.81 -1.28
N ASN A 175 38.99 0.33 -2.02
CA ASN A 175 38.74 -0.07 -3.39
C ASN A 175 37.90 -1.35 -3.40
N LEU A 176 36.75 -1.31 -4.12
CA LEU A 176 35.73 -2.34 -4.09
C LEU A 176 35.25 -2.71 -5.49
N HIS A 177 34.77 -3.95 -5.60
CA HIS A 177 33.86 -4.37 -6.66
C HIS A 177 32.61 -4.97 -6.02
N ILE A 178 31.48 -4.34 -6.26
CA ILE A 178 30.18 -4.77 -5.78
C ILE A 178 29.38 -5.26 -6.98
N THR A 179 28.73 -6.41 -6.83
CA THR A 179 27.75 -6.94 -7.79
C THR A 179 26.47 -7.26 -7.04
N ASP A 180 25.33 -6.80 -7.58
CA ASP A 180 24.06 -7.01 -6.92
C ASP A 180 22.89 -7.10 -7.91
N TYR A 181 21.84 -7.80 -7.48
CA TYR A 181 20.54 -7.94 -8.13
C TYR A 181 19.55 -8.54 -7.12
N PRO A 182 18.24 -8.33 -7.25
CA PRO A 182 17.28 -8.82 -6.28
C PRO A 182 17.04 -10.33 -6.37
N ASP A 183 16.58 -10.93 -5.27
CA ASP A 183 16.07 -12.31 -5.23
C ASP A 183 14.60 -12.39 -5.66
N MET A 184 13.85 -11.29 -5.48
CA MET A 184 12.43 -11.20 -5.76
C MET A 184 12.10 -9.98 -6.60
N GLY A 185 11.30 -10.17 -7.64
CA GLY A 185 10.86 -9.09 -8.52
C GLY A 185 9.83 -8.16 -7.88
N HIS A 186 9.07 -8.65 -6.89
CA HIS A 186 8.10 -7.84 -6.14
C HIS A 186 8.63 -7.60 -4.72
N ARG A 187 8.91 -6.34 -4.39
CA ARG A 187 9.38 -5.91 -3.08
C ARG A 187 8.60 -4.67 -2.67
N GLY A 188 7.49 -4.87 -1.97
CA GLY A 188 6.55 -3.82 -1.67
C GLY A 188 6.14 -3.73 -0.20
N ILE A 189 5.50 -2.62 0.11
CA ILE A 189 4.69 -2.48 1.32
C ILE A 189 3.29 -2.01 0.95
N MET A 190 2.33 -2.36 1.78
CA MET A 190 0.99 -1.77 1.76
C MET A 190 0.91 -0.69 2.83
N LEU A 191 0.27 0.42 2.49
CA LEU A 191 -0.05 1.50 3.40
C LEU A 191 -1.55 1.76 3.39
N ASP A 192 -2.18 1.52 4.53
CA ASP A 192 -3.58 1.88 4.77
C ASP A 192 -3.67 3.37 5.12
N VAL A 193 -4.18 4.15 4.18
CA VAL A 193 -4.46 5.58 4.36
C VAL A 193 -5.94 5.85 4.66
N ALA A 194 -6.79 4.83 4.54
CA ALA A 194 -8.23 4.94 4.79
C ALA A 194 -8.50 5.07 6.30
N ARG A 195 -7.98 4.16 7.13
CA ARG A 195 -8.18 4.20 8.57
C ARG A 195 -7.46 5.40 9.22
N ASN A 196 -6.24 5.69 8.77
CA ASN A 196 -5.48 6.87 9.19
C ASN A 196 -4.83 7.53 7.98
N PHE A 197 -5.23 8.77 7.70
CA PHE A 197 -4.73 9.50 6.56
C PHE A 197 -3.24 9.86 6.70
N THR A 198 -2.44 9.46 5.75
CA THR A 198 -1.05 9.88 5.64
C THR A 198 -0.95 11.09 4.73
N LYS A 199 -0.46 12.23 5.25
CA LYS A 199 -0.31 13.45 4.46
C LYS A 199 0.68 13.24 3.31
N LYS A 200 0.43 13.87 2.16
CA LYS A 200 1.31 13.78 0.97
C LYS A 200 2.79 13.95 1.31
N ALA A 201 3.14 14.95 2.13
CA ALA A 201 4.54 15.21 2.48
C ALA A 201 5.21 14.02 3.22
N ASP A 202 4.46 13.28 4.03
CA ASP A 202 4.98 12.12 4.74
C ASP A 202 5.00 10.88 3.85
N LEU A 203 4.02 10.76 2.95
CA LEU A 203 4.03 9.70 1.93
C LEU A 203 5.23 9.84 0.98
N LEU A 204 5.60 11.06 0.57
CA LEU A 204 6.80 11.28 -0.25
C LEU A 204 8.09 10.87 0.49
N LYS A 205 8.18 11.13 1.80
CA LYS A 205 9.31 10.64 2.63
C LYS A 205 9.34 9.11 2.70
N LEU A 206 8.16 8.47 2.82
CA LEU A 206 8.08 7.02 2.78
C LEU A 206 8.60 6.47 1.44
N ILE A 207 8.22 7.09 0.32
CA ILE A 207 8.73 6.73 -1.00
C ILE A 207 10.24 6.87 -1.08
N ASP A 208 10.83 7.92 -0.50
CA ASP A 208 12.30 8.06 -0.40
C ASP A 208 12.93 6.90 0.39
N ILE A 209 12.34 6.54 1.53
CA ILE A 209 12.82 5.42 2.34
C ILE A 209 12.72 4.09 1.58
N LEU A 210 11.59 3.83 0.94
CA LEU A 210 11.39 2.62 0.14
C LEU A 210 12.43 2.51 -0.98
N SER A 211 12.66 3.61 -1.69
CA SER A 211 13.65 3.65 -2.76
C SER A 211 15.08 3.41 -2.27
N PHE A 212 15.43 3.99 -1.11
CA PHE A 212 16.75 3.76 -0.48
C PHE A 212 16.99 2.29 -0.16
N TYR A 213 15.95 1.58 0.28
CA TYR A 213 15.99 0.13 0.53
C TYR A 213 15.68 -0.72 -0.71
N LYS A 214 15.65 -0.13 -1.90
CA LYS A 214 15.44 -0.82 -3.19
C LYS A 214 14.09 -1.57 -3.26
N MET A 215 13.09 -1.09 -2.51
CA MET A 215 11.70 -1.53 -2.69
C MET A 215 11.16 -0.94 -3.99
N ASN A 216 10.29 -1.69 -4.69
CA ASN A 216 9.81 -1.29 -6.01
C ASN A 216 8.29 -1.22 -6.13
N VAL A 217 7.56 -1.44 -5.04
CA VAL A 217 6.09 -1.38 -5.01
C VAL A 217 5.61 -0.65 -3.76
N LEU A 218 4.69 0.27 -3.95
CA LEU A 218 3.86 0.88 -2.92
C LEU A 218 2.40 0.55 -3.21
N HIS A 219 1.79 -0.28 -2.38
CA HIS A 219 0.38 -0.58 -2.43
C HIS A 219 -0.36 0.41 -1.53
N LEU A 220 -1.26 1.21 -2.10
CA LEU A 220 -2.04 2.23 -1.40
C LEU A 220 -3.49 1.79 -1.24
N HIS A 221 -3.89 1.49 -0.01
CA HIS A 221 -5.26 1.20 0.37
C HIS A 221 -6.02 2.52 0.56
N LEU A 222 -6.75 2.92 -0.50
CA LEU A 222 -7.30 4.27 -0.64
C LEU A 222 -8.75 4.42 -0.15
N SER A 223 -9.45 3.32 0.05
CA SER A 223 -10.83 3.33 0.53
C SER A 223 -11.12 2.16 1.46
N ASP A 224 -11.96 2.40 2.45
CA ASP A 224 -12.45 1.41 3.40
C ASP A 224 -13.74 1.91 4.07
N ASP A 225 -14.23 1.20 5.08
CA ASP A 225 -15.42 1.57 5.85
C ASP A 225 -15.30 2.95 6.51
N GLU A 226 -14.10 3.32 6.94
CA GLU A 226 -13.83 4.51 7.72
C GLU A 226 -13.50 5.74 6.90
N ALA A 227 -13.08 5.59 5.65
CA ALA A 227 -12.87 6.73 4.76
C ALA A 227 -12.60 6.36 3.30
N TRP A 228 -12.77 7.39 2.46
CA TRP A 228 -12.34 7.45 1.07
C TRP A 228 -11.26 8.52 0.89
N ARG A 229 -10.12 8.21 0.24
CA ARG A 229 -8.91 9.04 0.30
C ARG A 229 -8.40 9.60 -1.02
N VAL A 230 -9.10 9.42 -2.11
CA VAL A 230 -8.69 9.96 -3.42
C VAL A 230 -9.83 10.70 -4.10
N GLU A 231 -9.55 11.88 -4.63
CA GLU A 231 -10.54 12.67 -5.37
C GLU A 231 -10.92 11.98 -6.69
N ILE A 232 -12.21 11.81 -6.93
CA ILE A 232 -12.77 11.32 -8.18
C ILE A 232 -13.64 12.43 -8.79
N PRO A 233 -13.19 13.09 -9.87
CA PRO A 233 -13.96 14.17 -10.49
C PRO A 233 -15.37 13.74 -10.92
N GLY A 234 -16.38 14.50 -10.46
CA GLY A 234 -17.80 14.19 -10.67
C GLY A 234 -18.45 13.33 -9.60
N LEU A 235 -17.68 12.90 -8.60
CA LEU A 235 -18.14 12.21 -7.38
C LEU A 235 -17.62 12.93 -6.15
N GLU A 236 -17.94 14.22 -6.04
CA GLU A 236 -17.42 15.13 -5.01
C GLU A 236 -17.76 14.64 -3.60
N GLU A 237 -18.89 13.95 -3.44
CA GLU A 237 -19.37 13.43 -2.16
C GLU A 237 -18.38 12.41 -1.53
N LEU A 238 -17.56 11.73 -2.35
CA LEU A 238 -16.49 10.84 -1.87
C LEU A 238 -15.43 11.58 -1.04
N THR A 239 -15.15 12.84 -1.37
CA THR A 239 -14.17 13.65 -0.64
C THR A 239 -14.80 14.68 0.28
N GLU A 240 -15.97 15.20 -0.05
CA GLU A 240 -16.68 16.16 0.79
C GLU A 240 -17.24 15.52 2.08
N ILE A 241 -17.66 14.27 2.02
CA ILE A 241 -18.30 13.54 3.10
C ILE A 241 -17.42 12.40 3.60
N ALA A 242 -17.07 11.46 2.71
CA ALA A 242 -16.43 10.22 3.09
C ALA A 242 -14.93 10.33 3.40
N SER A 243 -14.32 11.50 3.22
CA SER A 243 -12.93 11.74 3.66
C SER A 243 -12.83 12.30 5.07
N ARG A 244 -13.95 12.49 5.76
CA ARG A 244 -14.02 13.15 7.07
C ARG A 244 -14.81 12.35 8.06
N ARG A 245 -14.38 12.39 9.31
CA ARG A 245 -15.08 11.78 10.47
C ARG A 245 -15.42 12.84 11.50
N GLY A 246 -16.59 12.73 12.08
CA GLY A 246 -17.08 13.66 13.09
C GLY A 246 -18.35 13.18 13.78
N HIS A 247 -18.83 13.95 14.75
CA HIS A 247 -20.13 13.67 15.36
C HIS A 247 -21.25 13.98 14.37
N THR A 248 -22.02 12.97 14.02
CA THR A 248 -23.15 13.06 13.10
C THR A 248 -24.26 12.12 13.55
N THR A 249 -25.48 12.31 13.09
CA THR A 249 -26.62 11.42 13.34
C THR A 249 -27.09 10.70 12.10
N ASP A 250 -26.68 11.14 10.92
CA ASP A 250 -27.19 10.67 9.63
C ASP A 250 -26.11 10.47 8.56
N GLU A 251 -24.87 10.84 8.86
CA GLU A 251 -23.70 10.74 7.96
C GLU A 251 -23.86 11.46 6.61
N GLN A 252 -24.67 12.53 6.57
CA GLN A 252 -24.86 13.34 5.36
C GLN A 252 -23.71 14.35 5.14
N MET A 253 -22.91 14.64 6.17
CA MET A 253 -21.83 15.63 6.14
C MET A 253 -20.46 15.07 6.46
N CYS A 254 -20.39 13.96 7.18
CA CYS A 254 -19.18 13.23 7.54
C CYS A 254 -19.53 11.83 8.04
N LEU A 255 -18.57 10.94 8.10
CA LEU A 255 -18.74 9.61 8.68
C LEU A 255 -18.65 9.66 10.21
N TYR A 256 -19.12 8.58 10.88
CA TYR A 256 -18.91 8.42 12.32
C TYR A 256 -17.43 8.37 12.70
N PRO A 257 -17.07 8.79 13.94
CA PRO A 257 -15.77 8.49 14.51
C PRO A 257 -15.53 6.98 14.55
N ALA A 258 -14.33 6.55 14.23
CA ALA A 258 -13.93 5.15 14.29
C ALA A 258 -12.66 4.98 15.14
N TYR A 259 -12.49 3.81 15.77
CA TYR A 259 -11.32 3.48 16.61
C TYR A 259 -11.04 4.51 17.71
N ALA A 260 -12.07 5.08 18.33
CA ALA A 260 -11.99 6.20 19.29
C ALA A 260 -11.26 7.44 18.72
N TRP A 261 -11.43 7.71 17.41
CA TRP A 261 -10.67 8.70 16.67
C TRP A 261 -11.55 9.47 15.68
N GLY A 262 -11.23 10.76 15.45
CA GLY A 262 -11.97 11.56 14.45
C GLY A 262 -13.27 12.13 14.96
N TRP A 263 -13.24 12.87 16.09
CA TRP A 263 -14.44 13.47 16.72
C TRP A 263 -14.91 14.77 16.05
N ASN A 264 -14.05 15.39 15.21
CA ASN A 264 -14.33 16.68 14.61
C ASN A 264 -13.93 16.66 13.13
N GLU A 265 -14.92 16.74 12.25
CA GLU A 265 -14.80 16.71 10.79
C GLU A 265 -14.06 17.94 10.22
N THR A 266 -13.96 19.02 10.98
CA THR A 266 -13.25 20.25 10.57
C THR A 266 -11.79 20.31 11.01
N ASP A 267 -11.35 19.34 11.82
CA ASP A 267 -9.95 19.28 12.29
C ASP A 267 -9.01 18.78 11.20
N THR A 268 -8.33 19.72 10.54
CA THR A 268 -7.34 19.43 9.49
C THR A 268 -6.01 18.88 10.03
N THR A 269 -5.82 18.85 11.35
CA THR A 269 -4.64 18.26 11.98
C THR A 269 -4.84 16.79 12.29
N SER A 270 -6.09 16.35 12.40
CA SER A 270 -6.47 14.96 12.65
C SER A 270 -6.15 14.09 11.44
N LEU A 271 -5.56 12.91 11.68
CA LEU A 271 -5.35 11.89 10.66
C LEU A 271 -6.64 11.12 10.32
N ALA A 272 -7.76 11.42 10.99
CA ALA A 272 -9.08 10.94 10.60
C ALA A 272 -9.56 11.59 9.31
N ASN A 273 -9.10 12.82 9.02
CA ASN A 273 -9.59 13.68 7.96
C ASN A 273 -8.51 13.92 6.91
N GLY A 274 -8.92 13.95 5.66
CA GLY A 274 -8.06 14.26 4.54
C GLY A 274 -8.22 13.31 3.36
N TYR A 275 -7.72 13.75 2.23
CA TYR A 275 -7.68 12.99 0.98
C TYR A 275 -6.57 13.55 0.09
N TYR A 276 -6.17 12.79 -0.90
CA TYR A 276 -5.32 13.26 -1.99
C TYR A 276 -6.20 13.85 -3.07
N SER A 277 -6.00 15.15 -3.34
CA SER A 277 -6.59 15.76 -4.53
C SER A 277 -6.05 15.07 -5.78
N ARG A 278 -6.75 15.25 -6.91
CA ARG A 278 -6.28 14.74 -8.19
C ARG A 278 -4.83 15.16 -8.48
N SER A 279 -4.49 16.40 -8.21
CA SER A 279 -3.12 16.89 -8.37
C SER A 279 -2.14 16.26 -7.38
N ASP A 280 -2.54 16.07 -6.12
CA ASP A 280 -1.69 15.41 -5.13
C ASP A 280 -1.37 13.98 -5.51
N PHE A 281 -2.39 13.24 -5.97
CA PHE A 281 -2.20 11.85 -6.39
C PHE A 281 -1.28 11.75 -7.61
N MET A 282 -1.46 12.62 -8.60
CA MET A 282 -0.57 12.69 -9.77
C MET A 282 0.88 13.03 -9.38
N ASP A 283 1.09 13.93 -8.42
CA ASP A 283 2.43 14.25 -7.93
C ASP A 283 3.07 13.05 -7.21
N ILE A 284 2.28 12.29 -6.42
CA ILE A 284 2.74 11.04 -5.77
C ILE A 284 3.18 10.04 -6.84
N LEU A 285 2.38 9.85 -7.89
CA LEU A 285 2.70 8.93 -8.99
C LEU A 285 4.01 9.30 -9.71
N LYS A 286 4.19 10.58 -10.04
CA LYS A 286 5.43 11.09 -10.67
C LYS A 286 6.63 10.88 -9.77
N TYR A 287 6.49 11.24 -8.49
CA TYR A 287 7.56 11.12 -7.50
C TYR A 287 8.00 9.67 -7.28
N ALA A 288 7.03 8.75 -7.24
CA ALA A 288 7.29 7.31 -7.13
C ALA A 288 7.98 6.78 -8.39
N LYS A 289 7.52 7.17 -9.59
CA LYS A 289 8.12 6.80 -10.88
C LYS A 289 9.59 7.20 -10.96
N GLU A 290 9.94 8.43 -10.58
CA GLU A 290 11.33 8.93 -10.55
C GLU A 290 12.23 8.10 -9.62
N ARG A 291 11.62 7.33 -8.70
CA ARG A 291 12.30 6.45 -7.73
C ARG A 291 12.13 4.97 -8.04
N HIS A 292 11.69 4.65 -9.25
CA HIS A 292 11.45 3.29 -9.72
C HIS A 292 10.48 2.50 -8.82
N ILE A 293 9.52 3.19 -8.18
CA ILE A 293 8.48 2.59 -7.36
C ILE A 293 7.15 2.62 -8.14
N ARG A 294 6.59 1.45 -8.34
CA ARG A 294 5.25 1.27 -8.90
C ARG A 294 4.21 1.45 -7.78
N VAL A 295 3.27 2.36 -7.98
CA VAL A 295 2.12 2.52 -7.10
C VAL A 295 1.01 1.58 -7.57
N ILE A 296 0.42 0.81 -6.66
CA ILE A 296 -0.76 -0.03 -6.90
C ILE A 296 -1.89 0.58 -6.08
N PRO A 297 -2.91 1.19 -6.70
CA PRO A 297 -4.07 1.71 -6.00
C PRO A 297 -5.00 0.58 -5.61
N GLU A 298 -5.60 0.66 -4.42
CA GLU A 298 -6.64 -0.23 -3.96
C GLU A 298 -7.92 0.53 -3.69
N ILE A 299 -9.02 0.00 -4.21
CA ILE A 299 -10.39 0.32 -3.83
C ILE A 299 -11.03 -0.99 -3.39
N ASP A 300 -11.32 -1.10 -2.10
CA ASP A 300 -11.82 -2.34 -1.53
C ASP A 300 -13.32 -2.51 -1.75
N ILE A 301 -13.67 -3.63 -2.37
CA ILE A 301 -15.02 -4.00 -2.83
C ILE A 301 -15.20 -5.52 -2.84
N PRO A 302 -16.40 -6.06 -2.63
CA PRO A 302 -17.68 -5.39 -2.36
C PRO A 302 -17.90 -5.09 -0.89
N GLY A 303 -17.13 -5.66 0.02
CA GLY A 303 -17.02 -5.31 1.44
C GLY A 303 -16.20 -4.03 1.64
N HIS A 304 -15.96 -3.64 2.89
CA HIS A 304 -15.13 -2.47 3.22
C HIS A 304 -15.49 -1.19 2.43
N SER A 305 -16.74 -1.09 2.01
CA SER A 305 -17.20 -0.05 1.08
C SER A 305 -18.08 1.00 1.75
N ARG A 306 -18.18 1.01 3.08
CA ARG A 306 -19.12 1.86 3.82
C ARG A 306 -18.94 3.34 3.50
N ALA A 307 -17.70 3.83 3.42
CA ALA A 307 -17.44 5.22 3.08
C ALA A 307 -18.01 5.60 1.71
N ALA A 308 -17.82 4.76 0.69
CA ALA A 308 -18.40 4.96 -0.63
C ALA A 308 -19.93 4.90 -0.61
N ILE A 309 -20.51 3.93 0.12
CA ILE A 309 -21.95 3.79 0.30
C ILE A 309 -22.57 5.06 0.89
N LYS A 310 -21.99 5.59 1.98
CA LYS A 310 -22.49 6.82 2.64
C LYS A 310 -22.37 8.04 1.73
N ALA A 311 -21.29 8.18 0.99
CA ALA A 311 -21.13 9.25 0.02
C ALA A 311 -22.18 9.18 -1.09
N MET A 312 -22.43 7.99 -1.66
CA MET A 312 -23.43 7.83 -2.72
C MET A 312 -24.86 7.93 -2.19
N ASN A 313 -25.13 7.54 -0.95
CA ASN A 313 -26.42 7.77 -0.30
C ASN A 313 -26.68 9.27 -0.09
N ALA A 314 -25.68 10.05 0.31
CA ALA A 314 -25.82 11.50 0.43
C ALA A 314 -26.01 12.16 -0.96
N ARG A 315 -25.32 11.67 -2.00
CA ARG A 315 -25.57 12.08 -3.39
C ARG A 315 -27.00 11.78 -3.82
N TYR A 316 -27.52 10.60 -3.50
CA TYR A 316 -28.92 10.24 -3.77
C TYR A 316 -29.88 11.25 -3.12
N GLN A 317 -29.73 11.53 -1.84
CA GLN A 317 -30.57 12.49 -1.13
C GLN A 317 -30.48 13.92 -1.72
N LYS A 318 -29.30 14.32 -2.18
CA LYS A 318 -29.06 15.64 -2.79
C LYS A 318 -29.84 15.83 -4.11
N TYR A 319 -30.05 14.78 -4.89
CA TYR A 319 -30.60 14.89 -6.24
C TYR A 319 -31.99 14.28 -6.44
N ILE A 320 -32.49 13.42 -5.54
CA ILE A 320 -33.71 12.63 -5.77
C ILE A 320 -34.95 13.48 -6.06
N ASP A 321 -35.07 14.65 -5.45
CA ASP A 321 -36.19 15.55 -5.67
C ASP A 321 -36.08 16.42 -6.93
N THR A 322 -34.88 16.48 -7.54
CA THR A 322 -34.59 17.39 -8.66
C THR A 322 -34.19 16.65 -9.94
N ASP A 323 -33.47 15.54 -9.84
CA ASP A 323 -32.95 14.75 -10.93
C ASP A 323 -32.77 13.29 -10.49
N GLN A 324 -33.83 12.48 -10.63
CA GLN A 324 -33.83 11.08 -10.22
C GLN A 324 -32.73 10.27 -10.94
N SER A 325 -32.50 10.51 -12.23
CA SER A 325 -31.46 9.78 -12.99
C SER A 325 -30.07 10.01 -12.40
N LYS A 326 -29.77 11.26 -12.04
CA LYS A 326 -28.51 11.63 -11.40
C LYS A 326 -28.40 11.10 -9.98
N ALA A 327 -29.51 11.00 -9.26
CA ALA A 327 -29.54 10.43 -7.91
C ALA A 327 -29.21 8.95 -7.93
N GLU A 328 -29.72 8.20 -8.89
CA GLU A 328 -29.60 6.73 -8.97
C GLU A 328 -28.37 6.26 -9.74
N GLU A 329 -27.70 7.13 -10.52
CA GLU A 329 -26.62 6.79 -11.47
C GLU A 329 -25.50 5.98 -10.82
N TYR A 330 -25.13 6.33 -9.59
CA TYR A 330 -24.01 5.72 -8.85
C TYR A 330 -24.44 5.16 -7.48
N LEU A 331 -25.74 4.89 -7.31
CA LEU A 331 -26.25 4.37 -6.05
C LEU A 331 -25.72 2.95 -5.78
N LEU A 332 -25.24 2.72 -4.56
CA LEU A 332 -24.62 1.45 -4.13
C LEU A 332 -25.51 0.64 -3.18
N THR A 333 -26.63 1.23 -2.75
CA THR A 333 -27.52 0.71 -1.70
C THR A 333 -28.89 0.36 -2.25
N ASP A 334 -29.34 -0.87 -2.03
CA ASP A 334 -30.76 -1.20 -2.10
C ASP A 334 -31.42 -0.84 -0.76
N PHE A 335 -32.14 0.29 -0.71
CA PHE A 335 -32.81 0.76 0.51
C PHE A 335 -33.92 -0.18 1.02
N ALA A 336 -34.34 -1.13 0.20
CA ALA A 336 -35.34 -2.15 0.59
C ALA A 336 -34.69 -3.46 1.07
N ASP A 337 -33.36 -3.54 1.05
CA ASP A 337 -32.65 -4.72 1.55
C ASP A 337 -32.80 -4.85 3.08
N THR A 338 -33.27 -6.01 3.51
CA THR A 338 -33.47 -6.35 4.92
C THR A 338 -32.46 -7.38 5.43
N SER A 339 -31.37 -7.56 4.71
CA SER A 339 -30.28 -8.47 5.09
C SER A 339 -29.73 -8.16 6.48
N GLN A 340 -29.37 -9.21 7.20
CA GLN A 340 -28.81 -9.08 8.55
C GLN A 340 -27.41 -9.70 8.54
N TYR A 341 -26.41 -8.86 8.71
CA TYR A 341 -25.02 -9.29 8.78
C TYR A 341 -24.20 -8.41 9.72
N LEU A 342 -23.03 -8.87 10.07
CA LEU A 342 -22.06 -8.11 10.85
C LEU A 342 -20.67 -8.34 10.25
N SER A 343 -20.00 -7.27 9.86
CA SER A 343 -18.62 -7.34 9.35
C SER A 343 -17.61 -7.59 10.49
N ALA A 344 -16.39 -7.92 10.13
CA ALA A 344 -15.30 -8.09 11.09
C ALA A 344 -15.08 -6.85 11.98
N GLN A 345 -15.36 -5.65 11.46
CA GLN A 345 -15.27 -4.37 12.16
C GLN A 345 -16.60 -3.94 12.81
N ASN A 346 -17.59 -4.84 12.87
CA ASN A 346 -18.91 -4.64 13.45
C ASN A 346 -19.81 -3.65 12.68
N PHE A 347 -19.63 -3.45 11.39
CA PHE A 347 -20.57 -2.74 10.54
C PHE A 347 -21.65 -3.68 9.99
N THR A 348 -22.83 -3.10 9.73
CA THR A 348 -24.00 -3.79 9.16
C THR A 348 -24.45 -3.17 7.83
N ASP A 349 -23.67 -2.22 7.30
CA ASP A 349 -24.01 -1.36 6.16
C ASP A 349 -22.80 -1.05 5.27
N ASN A 350 -21.83 -2.00 5.19
CA ASN A 350 -20.56 -1.79 4.52
C ASN A 350 -20.36 -2.61 3.23
N VAL A 351 -21.41 -3.25 2.72
CA VAL A 351 -21.33 -4.06 1.50
C VAL A 351 -22.19 -3.45 0.40
N ILE A 352 -21.60 -3.20 -0.77
CA ILE A 352 -22.34 -2.68 -1.94
C ILE A 352 -23.28 -3.73 -2.53
N ASN A 353 -24.39 -3.30 -3.14
CA ASN A 353 -25.30 -4.22 -3.82
C ASN A 353 -24.80 -4.52 -5.24
N VAL A 354 -24.31 -5.73 -5.44
CA VAL A 354 -23.68 -6.18 -6.69
C VAL A 354 -24.65 -6.54 -7.81
N ALA A 355 -25.96 -6.57 -7.54
CA ALA A 355 -27.00 -6.80 -8.54
C ALA A 355 -27.52 -5.50 -9.17
N MET A 356 -27.09 -4.33 -8.70
CA MET A 356 -27.52 -3.04 -9.22
C MET A 356 -26.61 -2.56 -10.35
N PRO A 357 -27.15 -2.15 -11.52
CA PRO A 357 -26.35 -1.59 -12.61
C PRO A 357 -25.55 -0.34 -12.20
N SER A 358 -26.09 0.47 -11.29
CA SER A 358 -25.42 1.67 -10.75
C SER A 358 -24.12 1.37 -10.04
N THR A 359 -23.97 0.19 -9.43
CA THR A 359 -22.72 -0.28 -8.84
C THR A 359 -21.61 -0.37 -9.88
N TYR A 360 -21.91 -0.92 -11.05
CA TYR A 360 -20.94 -1.04 -12.14
C TYR A 360 -20.64 0.32 -12.78
N HIS A 361 -21.61 1.22 -12.90
CA HIS A 361 -21.38 2.60 -13.35
C HIS A 361 -20.44 3.34 -12.39
N PHE A 362 -20.61 3.17 -11.09
CA PHE A 362 -19.72 3.73 -10.08
C PHE A 362 -18.29 3.21 -10.23
N LEU A 363 -18.13 1.89 -10.34
CA LEU A 363 -16.82 1.25 -10.44
C LEU A 363 -16.11 1.62 -11.74
N GLU A 364 -16.81 1.62 -12.89
CA GLU A 364 -16.24 2.10 -14.14
C GLU A 364 -15.78 3.55 -14.04
N LYS A 365 -16.60 4.43 -13.44
CA LYS A 365 -16.24 5.84 -13.24
C LYS A 365 -14.99 5.98 -12.38
N VAL A 366 -14.90 5.26 -11.28
CA VAL A 366 -13.72 5.30 -10.37
C VAL A 366 -12.47 4.79 -11.08
N ILE A 367 -12.55 3.62 -11.71
CA ILE A 367 -11.41 3.03 -12.42
C ILE A 367 -10.94 3.97 -13.56
N ASP A 368 -11.85 4.50 -14.35
CA ASP A 368 -11.52 5.39 -15.47
C ASP A 368 -10.85 6.68 -15.01
N GLU A 369 -11.29 7.29 -13.91
CA GLU A 369 -10.65 8.50 -13.38
C GLU A 369 -9.27 8.20 -12.81
N ILE A 370 -9.08 7.06 -12.14
CA ILE A 370 -7.75 6.63 -11.68
C ILE A 370 -6.84 6.39 -12.89
N VAL A 371 -7.30 5.68 -13.92
CA VAL A 371 -6.55 5.48 -15.18
C VAL A 371 -6.13 6.81 -15.79
N ARG A 372 -7.05 7.80 -15.87
CA ARG A 372 -6.73 9.13 -16.37
C ARG A 372 -5.67 9.84 -15.54
N MET A 373 -5.71 9.73 -14.19
CA MET A 373 -4.69 10.31 -13.32
C MET A 373 -3.30 9.73 -13.61
N TYR A 374 -3.21 8.42 -13.84
CA TYR A 374 -1.96 7.78 -14.23
C TYR A 374 -1.48 8.27 -15.60
N GLN A 375 -2.36 8.33 -16.60
CA GLN A 375 -2.03 8.81 -17.96
C GLN A 375 -1.54 10.28 -17.92
N ASP A 376 -2.24 11.14 -17.19
CA ASP A 376 -1.86 12.57 -17.06
C ASP A 376 -0.58 12.77 -16.24
N ALA A 377 -0.26 11.84 -15.36
CA ALA A 377 1.03 11.80 -14.68
C ALA A 377 2.15 11.23 -15.55
N GLY A 378 1.84 10.66 -16.72
CA GLY A 378 2.81 9.97 -17.57
C GLY A 378 3.32 8.68 -16.95
N VAL A 379 2.48 7.98 -16.16
CA VAL A 379 2.77 6.73 -15.46
C VAL A 379 1.83 5.66 -16.00
N GLU A 380 2.31 4.44 -16.17
CA GLU A 380 1.47 3.32 -16.56
C GLU A 380 0.79 2.70 -15.33
N LEU A 381 -0.53 2.50 -15.38
CA LEU A 381 -1.27 1.71 -14.39
C LEU A 381 -1.23 0.23 -14.81
N THR A 382 -0.33 -0.53 -14.24
CA THR A 382 -0.13 -1.94 -14.61
C THR A 382 -0.92 -2.91 -13.75
N ALA A 383 -1.33 -2.50 -12.54
CA ALA A 383 -2.07 -3.33 -11.59
C ALA A 383 -3.02 -2.47 -10.75
N PHE A 384 -4.18 -3.04 -10.43
CA PHE A 384 -5.21 -2.43 -9.58
C PHE A 384 -5.68 -3.46 -8.56
N HIS A 385 -5.65 -3.10 -7.28
CA HIS A 385 -6.09 -3.97 -6.21
C HIS A 385 -7.56 -3.71 -5.88
N VAL A 386 -8.35 -4.78 -5.85
CA VAL A 386 -9.81 -4.72 -5.68
C VAL A 386 -10.28 -5.09 -4.27
N GLY A 387 -9.33 -5.31 -3.34
CA GLY A 387 -9.65 -5.75 -1.99
C GLY A 387 -10.28 -7.14 -1.95
N GLY A 388 -11.52 -7.21 -1.50
CA GLY A 388 -12.41 -8.40 -1.55
C GLY A 388 -12.32 -9.32 -0.37
N ASP A 389 -11.63 -8.90 0.70
CA ASP A 389 -11.54 -9.61 1.97
C ASP A 389 -12.78 -9.39 2.86
N GLU A 390 -12.88 -10.22 3.85
CA GLU A 390 -13.82 -10.13 4.97
C GLU A 390 -15.29 -9.86 4.59
N VAL A 391 -15.73 -10.27 3.40
CA VAL A 391 -17.12 -10.13 2.96
C VAL A 391 -18.02 -10.99 3.84
N PRO A 392 -18.92 -10.40 4.66
CA PRO A 392 -19.62 -11.13 5.70
C PRO A 392 -20.70 -12.07 5.16
N GLU A 393 -21.03 -13.12 5.92
CA GLU A 393 -22.19 -13.95 5.66
C GLU A 393 -23.50 -13.20 5.96
N GLY A 394 -24.58 -13.57 5.28
CA GLY A 394 -25.90 -12.97 5.45
C GLY A 394 -26.18 -11.74 4.58
N ILE A 395 -25.20 -11.26 3.81
CA ILE A 395 -25.36 -10.16 2.86
C ILE A 395 -26.32 -10.55 1.72
N TRP A 396 -27.03 -9.56 1.16
CA TRP A 396 -27.93 -9.66 0.00
C TRP A 396 -29.11 -10.63 0.13
N GLU A 397 -29.23 -11.39 1.23
CA GLU A 397 -30.29 -12.37 1.45
C GLU A 397 -31.68 -11.70 1.53
N GLY A 398 -31.74 -10.48 2.08
CA GLY A 398 -32.95 -9.68 2.20
C GLY A 398 -33.33 -8.88 0.96
N SER A 399 -32.38 -8.73 -0.01
CA SER A 399 -32.60 -7.92 -1.21
C SER A 399 -33.47 -8.62 -2.26
N SER A 400 -34.55 -7.97 -2.64
CA SER A 400 -35.39 -8.45 -3.77
C SER A 400 -34.69 -8.26 -5.11
N ILE A 401 -33.83 -7.26 -5.24
CA ILE A 401 -33.02 -6.99 -6.45
C ILE A 401 -32.07 -8.17 -6.65
N CYS A 402 -31.34 -8.56 -5.62
CA CYS A 402 -30.40 -9.69 -5.69
C CYS A 402 -31.12 -11.01 -6.01
N ARG A 403 -32.26 -11.28 -5.39
CA ARG A 403 -33.05 -12.50 -5.69
C ARG A 403 -33.54 -12.53 -7.13
N THR A 404 -34.05 -11.42 -7.66
CA THR A 404 -34.50 -11.35 -9.06
C THR A 404 -33.33 -11.56 -9.99
N PHE A 405 -32.20 -10.86 -9.75
CA PHE A 405 -30.99 -11.00 -10.54
C PHE A 405 -30.45 -12.43 -10.57
N MET A 406 -30.44 -13.11 -9.41
CA MET A 406 -30.03 -14.50 -9.33
C MET A 406 -30.90 -15.42 -10.19
N GLN A 407 -32.24 -15.23 -10.13
CA GLN A 407 -33.17 -16.01 -10.94
C GLN A 407 -32.97 -15.82 -12.43
N GLU A 408 -32.78 -14.58 -12.88
CA GLU A 408 -32.56 -14.22 -14.28
C GLU A 408 -31.24 -14.76 -14.82
N ASN A 409 -30.21 -14.88 -13.97
CA ASN A 409 -28.87 -15.34 -14.36
C ASN A 409 -28.58 -16.80 -13.96
N GLY A 410 -29.56 -17.53 -13.42
CA GLY A 410 -29.40 -18.95 -13.05
C GLY A 410 -28.45 -19.18 -11.88
N LEU A 411 -28.23 -18.16 -11.03
CA LEU A 411 -27.43 -18.25 -9.81
C LEU A 411 -28.25 -18.88 -8.70
N THR A 412 -27.65 -19.79 -7.94
CA THR A 412 -28.41 -20.61 -6.98
C THR A 412 -28.07 -20.30 -5.53
N LYS A 413 -26.91 -19.73 -5.27
CA LYS A 413 -26.41 -19.38 -3.94
C LYS A 413 -26.03 -17.91 -3.90
N ILE A 414 -26.16 -17.28 -2.75
CA ILE A 414 -25.72 -15.88 -2.54
C ILE A 414 -24.24 -15.72 -2.90
N ARG A 415 -23.42 -16.74 -2.63
CA ARG A 415 -22.01 -16.72 -3.01
C ARG A 415 -21.78 -16.56 -4.52
N ASP A 416 -22.66 -17.15 -5.35
CA ASP A 416 -22.55 -17.03 -6.81
C ASP A 416 -22.60 -15.56 -7.27
N LEU A 417 -23.23 -14.68 -6.47
CA LEU A 417 -23.20 -13.23 -6.71
C LEU A 417 -21.82 -12.61 -6.50
N LYS A 418 -21.05 -13.10 -5.50
CA LYS A 418 -19.66 -12.64 -5.28
C LYS A 418 -18.79 -13.07 -6.46
N ASP A 419 -18.91 -14.31 -6.89
CA ASP A 419 -18.15 -14.83 -8.03
C ASP A 419 -18.49 -14.06 -9.31
N TYR A 420 -19.78 -13.84 -9.60
CA TYR A 420 -20.25 -13.01 -10.72
C TYR A 420 -19.67 -11.60 -10.65
N PHE A 421 -19.74 -10.96 -9.49
CA PHE A 421 -19.20 -9.62 -9.29
C PHE A 421 -17.71 -9.55 -9.60
N LEU A 422 -16.92 -10.51 -9.09
CA LEU A 422 -15.50 -10.57 -9.37
C LEU A 422 -15.23 -10.71 -10.88
N GLU A 423 -15.98 -11.58 -11.58
CA GLU A 423 -15.85 -11.71 -13.03
C GLU A 423 -16.06 -10.39 -13.77
N GLN A 424 -17.08 -9.60 -13.38
CA GLN A 424 -17.33 -8.30 -13.98
C GLN A 424 -16.17 -7.32 -13.75
N ILE A 425 -15.59 -7.32 -12.55
CA ILE A 425 -14.43 -6.47 -12.23
C ILE A 425 -13.19 -6.92 -13.03
N LEU A 426 -12.95 -8.23 -13.10
CA LEU A 426 -11.84 -8.78 -13.90
C LEU A 426 -11.97 -8.36 -15.37
N GLU A 427 -13.19 -8.43 -15.93
CA GLU A 427 -13.45 -8.00 -17.32
C GLU A 427 -13.21 -6.48 -17.50
N MET A 428 -13.63 -5.66 -16.53
CA MET A 428 -13.40 -4.20 -16.55
C MET A 428 -11.92 -3.86 -16.58
N LEU A 429 -11.09 -4.55 -15.79
CA LEU A 429 -9.66 -4.34 -15.71
C LEU A 429 -8.93 -4.91 -16.94
N ASP A 430 -9.30 -6.10 -17.40
CA ASP A 430 -8.72 -6.74 -18.60
C ASP A 430 -8.94 -5.89 -19.87
N LYS A 431 -10.12 -5.31 -20.07
CA LYS A 431 -10.42 -4.34 -21.14
C LYS A 431 -9.47 -3.13 -21.17
N ARG A 432 -8.85 -2.83 -20.05
CA ARG A 432 -7.91 -1.71 -19.87
C ARG A 432 -6.44 -2.17 -19.82
N ASN A 433 -6.19 -3.46 -20.02
CA ASN A 433 -4.87 -4.12 -19.85
C ASN A 433 -4.27 -3.92 -18.45
N ILE A 434 -5.10 -3.92 -17.41
CA ILE A 434 -4.69 -3.75 -16.02
C ILE A 434 -4.77 -5.11 -15.33
N GLN A 435 -3.68 -5.51 -14.67
CA GLN A 435 -3.65 -6.72 -13.86
C GLN A 435 -4.52 -6.55 -12.62
N ALA A 436 -5.50 -7.43 -12.45
CA ALA A 436 -6.28 -7.47 -11.21
C ALA A 436 -5.43 -8.08 -10.08
N VAL A 437 -5.49 -7.43 -8.91
CA VAL A 437 -4.89 -7.90 -7.67
C VAL A 437 -5.97 -7.88 -6.60
N GLY A 438 -5.94 -8.80 -5.63
CA GLY A 438 -6.86 -8.78 -4.49
C GLY A 438 -6.35 -9.60 -3.33
N TRP A 439 -7.03 -9.48 -2.19
CA TRP A 439 -6.73 -10.33 -1.05
C TRP A 439 -7.11 -11.78 -1.34
N GLN A 440 -6.50 -12.72 -0.64
CA GLN A 440 -6.75 -14.17 -0.85
C GLN A 440 -8.22 -14.55 -0.91
N ASP A 441 -9.08 -13.83 -0.20
CA ASP A 441 -10.52 -14.10 -0.05
C ASP A 441 -11.29 -14.02 -1.35
N ILE A 442 -10.78 -13.30 -2.37
CA ILE A 442 -11.49 -13.18 -3.66
C ILE A 442 -11.55 -14.50 -4.41
N VAL A 443 -10.56 -15.39 -4.22
CA VAL A 443 -10.47 -16.68 -4.89
C VAL A 443 -10.48 -17.86 -3.93
N MET A 444 -10.60 -17.65 -2.62
CA MET A 444 -10.66 -18.70 -1.61
C MET A 444 -12.10 -18.97 -1.16
N ASN A 445 -12.37 -20.22 -0.83
CA ASN A 445 -13.57 -20.64 -0.14
C ASN A 445 -13.44 -20.41 1.39
N PRO A 446 -14.55 -20.27 2.13
CA PRO A 446 -14.50 -20.13 3.59
C PRO A 446 -13.79 -21.28 4.33
N ASP A 447 -13.69 -22.45 3.70
CA ASP A 447 -12.98 -23.62 4.24
C ASP A 447 -11.48 -23.64 3.88
N ASN A 448 -10.92 -22.52 3.43
CA ASN A 448 -9.54 -22.37 2.97
C ASN A 448 -9.17 -23.30 1.78
N THR A 449 -10.14 -23.70 0.97
CA THR A 449 -9.88 -24.28 -0.35
C THR A 449 -9.91 -23.23 -1.44
N VAL A 450 -9.17 -23.43 -2.52
CA VAL A 450 -9.24 -22.53 -3.68
C VAL A 450 -10.56 -22.73 -4.40
N ASN A 451 -11.23 -21.65 -4.76
CA ASN A 451 -12.42 -21.70 -5.59
C ASN A 451 -12.04 -22.17 -7.01
N GLU A 452 -12.50 -23.37 -7.39
CA GLU A 452 -12.18 -23.99 -8.67
C GLU A 452 -12.60 -23.13 -9.88
N HIS A 453 -13.57 -22.23 -9.71
CA HIS A 453 -14.00 -21.29 -10.74
C HIS A 453 -12.90 -20.32 -11.16
N PHE A 454 -12.03 -19.93 -10.22
CA PHE A 454 -10.91 -19.01 -10.46
C PHE A 454 -9.56 -19.69 -10.62
N ARG A 455 -9.53 -21.02 -10.66
CA ARG A 455 -8.30 -21.78 -10.95
C ARG A 455 -7.72 -21.34 -12.31
N ASN A 456 -6.43 -21.06 -12.35
CA ASN A 456 -5.73 -20.51 -13.52
C ASN A 456 -6.28 -19.14 -14.00
N SER A 457 -7.00 -18.41 -13.15
CA SER A 457 -7.36 -17.03 -13.44
C SER A 457 -6.11 -16.14 -13.43
N LYS A 458 -6.18 -15.00 -14.14
CA LYS A 458 -5.07 -14.04 -14.18
C LYS A 458 -5.06 -13.08 -12.97
N VAL A 459 -5.62 -13.48 -11.83
CA VAL A 459 -5.67 -12.65 -10.63
C VAL A 459 -4.42 -12.88 -9.79
N LEU A 460 -3.73 -11.81 -9.41
CA LEU A 460 -2.68 -11.88 -8.41
C LEU A 460 -3.30 -11.80 -7.02
N ASN A 461 -2.93 -12.72 -6.14
CA ASN A 461 -3.48 -12.79 -4.80
C ASN A 461 -2.43 -12.40 -3.76
N TYR A 462 -2.80 -11.47 -2.88
CA TYR A 462 -2.03 -11.12 -1.71
C TYR A 462 -2.56 -11.90 -0.51
N CYS A 463 -1.68 -12.70 0.12
CA CYS A 463 -2.03 -13.47 1.30
C CYS A 463 -1.80 -12.62 2.55
N TRP A 464 -2.85 -12.40 3.32
CA TRP A 464 -2.78 -11.60 4.55
C TRP A 464 -2.92 -12.45 5.83
N ASN A 465 -3.69 -13.55 5.77
CA ASN A 465 -3.84 -14.44 6.91
C ASN A 465 -2.60 -15.34 7.04
N THR A 466 -1.82 -15.13 8.08
CA THR A 466 -0.61 -15.91 8.38
C THR A 466 -0.76 -16.75 9.66
N ILE A 467 -1.98 -16.89 10.19
CA ILE A 467 -2.25 -17.59 11.45
C ILE A 467 -2.33 -19.09 11.19
N PRO A 468 -1.37 -19.92 11.69
CA PRO A 468 -1.34 -21.36 11.41
C PRO A 468 -2.57 -22.09 11.95
N GLU A 469 -3.11 -21.67 13.10
CA GLU A 469 -4.28 -22.26 13.72
C GLU A 469 -5.55 -22.11 12.87
N GLN A 470 -5.54 -21.17 11.92
CA GLN A 470 -6.59 -20.93 10.93
C GLN A 470 -6.24 -21.50 9.55
N GLY A 471 -5.11 -22.19 9.42
CA GLY A 471 -4.61 -22.71 8.14
C GLY A 471 -4.07 -21.63 7.19
N GLY A 472 -3.81 -20.42 7.72
CA GLY A 472 -3.33 -19.28 6.92
C GLY A 472 -1.94 -19.47 6.35
N ASP A 473 -1.08 -20.21 7.03
CA ASP A 473 0.28 -20.55 6.59
C ASP A 473 0.33 -21.45 5.35
N GLU A 474 -0.75 -22.18 5.06
CA GLU A 474 -0.86 -23.05 3.87
C GLU A 474 -1.41 -22.32 2.64
N VAL A 475 -2.10 -21.18 2.82
CA VAL A 475 -2.81 -20.45 1.76
C VAL A 475 -1.90 -20.06 0.60
N PRO A 476 -0.70 -19.49 0.80
CA PRO A 476 0.19 -19.13 -0.30
C PRO A 476 0.57 -20.33 -1.18
N TYR A 477 0.77 -21.49 -0.58
CA TYR A 477 1.09 -22.73 -1.30
C TYR A 477 -0.12 -23.27 -2.07
N LYS A 478 -1.32 -23.20 -1.50
CA LYS A 478 -2.56 -23.60 -2.16
C LYS A 478 -2.81 -22.74 -3.41
N LEU A 479 -2.65 -21.44 -3.28
CA LEU A 479 -2.81 -20.49 -4.40
C LEU A 479 -1.75 -20.73 -5.49
N ALA A 480 -0.48 -20.84 -5.11
CA ALA A 480 0.59 -21.11 -6.08
C ALA A 480 0.39 -22.45 -6.83
N ASN A 481 -0.18 -23.47 -6.19
CA ASN A 481 -0.49 -24.75 -6.82
C ASN A 481 -1.77 -24.71 -7.69
N ALA A 482 -2.57 -23.68 -7.53
CA ALA A 482 -3.80 -23.50 -8.31
C ALA A 482 -3.58 -22.74 -9.64
N GLY A 483 -2.42 -22.10 -9.82
CA GLY A 483 -2.01 -21.38 -11.03
C GLY A 483 -2.18 -19.89 -10.90
#